data_bb4a2659b2bf4f0a34121165879d47c0
#
_entry.id   bb4a2659b2bf4f0a34121165879d47c0
#
_cell.length_a   1.000
_cell.length_b   1.000
_cell.length_c   1.000
_cell.angle_alpha   90.00
_cell.angle_beta   90.00
_cell.angle_gamma   90.00
#
_symmetry.space_group_name_H-M   'P 1'
#
loop_
_entity.id
_entity.type
_entity.pdbx_description
1 polymer ?
#
loop_
_entity_poly.entity_id
_entity_poly.type
_entity_poly.pdbx_seq_one_letter_code
_entity_poly.pdbx_strand_id
1 'polypeptide(L)'
;MASTDPKQPNILFILSDDQGAWAMNCAGTPELRTPNLDRLAETGIRFENFFCASPVCSPARASILTGQIPSQHGVQDFLRAGNGVNVADDGKTIQYLEGRTTYTEILSDNGYDVALSGKWHIGDSATPQAGFDYWNVHATGSGDYYNAPMFTDGEPYTSDGYFSDVITDNAISYLDDQQSSDKPFSMNVHYTAPHAPWGREQHPGDIYDEYFENCKFESVRWDPVHPDQLHKEGAFGSIGTSAEERHAVLSGYFTAVTSMDENIGRLIDWLEENNLRDNTLIVFTGDNGMSMGHHGIWGKGNGTYPANMYDTAVKVPTLISRPGHVPEGRIERNLLSHYDLMPTILDYVRLGYTIGNVRDSLPGTSFAGLLDGEVDVSGGPVVVLDEYGPTRMIRTQSLKYIHRYPDGPHEFYDLANDPNEVTNAIDDIAFRSIIRHMRNQLQEWFDKYAEPERDGSKQAVKGRGQLDVVGGKEEAFAQDVTFLRDI
;
A
#
# COMPACT_ATOMS: atom_id res chain seq x y z
N MET A 1 -32.42 15.09 -28.32
CA MET A 1 -31.20 14.33 -28.56
C MET A 1 -30.60 14.08 -27.18
N ALA A 2 -30.60 12.85 -26.72
CA ALA A 2 -29.96 12.49 -25.46
C ALA A 2 -28.45 12.80 -25.60
N SER A 3 -27.86 13.39 -24.57
CA SER A 3 -26.43 13.63 -24.48
C SER A 3 -25.71 12.29 -24.65
N THR A 4 -24.85 12.22 -25.66
CA THR A 4 -23.99 11.04 -25.91
C THR A 4 -22.65 11.14 -25.18
N ASP A 5 -22.56 11.94 -24.13
CA ASP A 5 -21.40 11.91 -23.25
C ASP A 5 -21.42 10.57 -22.47
N PRO A 6 -20.39 9.73 -22.61
CA PRO A 6 -20.35 8.50 -21.84
C PRO A 6 -20.39 8.85 -20.35
N LYS A 7 -21.30 8.21 -19.62
CA LYS A 7 -21.43 8.38 -18.17
C LYS A 7 -20.04 8.11 -17.55
N GLN A 8 -19.59 9.01 -16.68
CA GLN A 8 -18.32 8.80 -15.95
C GLN A 8 -18.37 7.46 -15.20
N PRO A 9 -17.31 6.65 -15.24
CA PRO A 9 -17.31 5.36 -14.53
C PRO A 9 -17.28 5.56 -13.03
N ASN A 10 -17.88 4.64 -12.31
CA ASN A 10 -17.65 4.48 -10.88
C ASN A 10 -16.22 3.99 -10.64
N ILE A 11 -15.73 4.20 -9.43
CA ILE A 11 -14.43 3.70 -8.97
C ILE A 11 -14.68 2.85 -7.71
N LEU A 12 -14.16 1.62 -7.70
CA LEU A 12 -14.00 0.80 -6.51
C LEU A 12 -12.51 0.62 -6.26
N PHE A 13 -11.98 1.37 -5.29
CA PHE A 13 -10.57 1.31 -4.91
C PHE A 13 -10.40 0.40 -3.70
N ILE A 14 -9.73 -0.72 -3.86
CA ILE A 14 -9.51 -1.73 -2.82
C ILE A 14 -8.04 -1.73 -2.43
N LEU A 15 -7.75 -1.52 -1.15
CA LEU A 15 -6.40 -1.46 -0.62
C LEU A 15 -6.18 -2.53 0.45
N SER A 16 -5.24 -3.43 0.25
CA SER A 16 -4.75 -4.37 1.27
C SER A 16 -3.59 -3.77 2.06
N ASP A 17 -3.32 -4.33 3.24
CA ASP A 17 -2.28 -3.89 4.17
C ASP A 17 -1.27 -5.02 4.40
N ASP A 18 0.02 -4.76 4.17
CA ASP A 18 1.09 -5.75 4.31
C ASP A 18 0.92 -7.00 3.41
N GLN A 19 0.48 -6.80 2.18
CA GLN A 19 0.38 -7.91 1.22
C GLN A 19 1.56 -7.93 0.26
N GLY A 20 2.37 -9.00 0.31
CA GLY A 20 3.40 -9.22 -0.70
C GLY A 20 2.80 -9.40 -2.10
N ALA A 21 3.45 -8.86 -3.13
CA ALA A 21 3.02 -9.04 -4.52
C ALA A 21 2.95 -10.51 -4.95
N TRP A 22 3.68 -11.38 -4.25
CA TRP A 22 3.67 -12.83 -4.42
C TRP A 22 2.41 -13.50 -3.84
N ALA A 23 1.71 -12.84 -2.91
CA ALA A 23 0.63 -13.43 -2.13
C ALA A 23 -0.73 -13.39 -2.86
N MET A 24 -0.78 -14.00 -4.04
CA MET A 24 -1.97 -14.31 -4.85
C MET A 24 -1.71 -15.57 -5.67
N ASN A 25 -2.74 -16.36 -5.96
CA ASN A 25 -2.60 -17.55 -6.81
C ASN A 25 -2.11 -17.16 -8.21
N CYS A 26 -2.72 -16.16 -8.85
CA CYS A 26 -2.30 -15.65 -10.16
C CYS A 26 -0.89 -15.04 -10.20
N ALA A 27 -0.29 -14.78 -9.02
CA ALA A 27 1.08 -14.25 -8.90
C ALA A 27 2.13 -15.34 -8.60
N GLY A 28 1.75 -16.61 -8.56
CA GLY A 28 2.67 -17.74 -8.43
C GLY A 28 2.68 -18.40 -7.06
N THR A 29 1.67 -18.16 -6.23
CA THR A 29 1.43 -18.86 -4.96
C THR A 29 0.20 -19.76 -5.07
N PRO A 30 0.31 -20.95 -5.72
CA PRO A 30 -0.86 -21.79 -6.05
C PRO A 30 -1.54 -22.39 -4.82
N GLU A 31 -0.88 -22.39 -3.67
CA GLU A 31 -1.44 -22.89 -2.41
C GLU A 31 -2.39 -21.87 -1.77
N LEU A 32 -2.32 -20.59 -2.17
CA LEU A 32 -3.14 -19.53 -1.63
C LEU A 32 -4.45 -19.39 -2.42
N ARG A 33 -5.58 -19.49 -1.75
CA ARG A 33 -6.90 -19.41 -2.37
C ARG A 33 -7.31 -17.95 -2.54
N THR A 34 -7.23 -17.46 -3.78
CA THR A 34 -7.62 -16.09 -4.15
C THR A 34 -8.42 -16.06 -5.46
N PRO A 35 -9.57 -16.81 -5.56
CA PRO A 35 -10.30 -16.90 -6.81
C PRO A 35 -10.87 -15.58 -7.31
N ASN A 36 -11.17 -14.62 -6.40
CA ASN A 36 -11.72 -13.33 -6.79
C ASN A 36 -10.64 -12.34 -7.27
N LEU A 37 -9.44 -12.38 -6.69
CA LEU A 37 -8.27 -11.67 -7.25
C LEU A 37 -7.86 -12.27 -8.59
N ASP A 38 -7.93 -13.60 -8.74
CA ASP A 38 -7.68 -14.26 -10.03
C ASP A 38 -8.71 -13.82 -11.08
N ARG A 39 -10.00 -13.71 -10.72
CA ARG A 39 -11.07 -13.15 -11.57
C ARG A 39 -10.77 -11.71 -12.00
N LEU A 40 -10.26 -10.85 -11.12
CA LEU A 40 -9.83 -9.50 -11.48
C LEU A 40 -8.64 -9.52 -12.46
N ALA A 41 -7.69 -10.43 -12.29
CA ALA A 41 -6.57 -10.61 -13.22
C ALA A 41 -7.03 -11.12 -14.60
N GLU A 42 -8.00 -12.01 -14.65
CA GLU A 42 -8.58 -12.53 -15.89
C GLU A 42 -9.41 -11.48 -16.64
N THR A 43 -10.13 -10.62 -15.92
CA THR A 43 -11.00 -9.59 -16.49
C THR A 43 -10.35 -8.21 -16.57
N GLY A 44 -9.02 -8.12 -16.44
CA GLY A 44 -8.28 -6.88 -16.41
C GLY A 44 -6.79 -7.07 -16.63
N ILE A 45 -6.01 -6.18 -16.04
CA ILE A 45 -4.54 -6.16 -16.10
C ILE A 45 -3.96 -6.51 -14.74
N ARG A 46 -3.03 -7.48 -14.71
CA ARG A 46 -2.14 -7.73 -13.57
C ARG A 46 -0.80 -7.05 -13.81
N PHE A 47 -0.41 -6.20 -12.88
CA PHE A 47 0.86 -5.47 -12.93
C PHE A 47 1.93 -6.25 -12.16
N GLU A 48 2.98 -6.68 -12.86
CA GLU A 48 4.07 -7.50 -12.30
C GLU A 48 5.10 -6.65 -11.54
N ASN A 49 5.24 -5.37 -11.91
CA ASN A 49 6.24 -4.45 -11.39
C ASN A 49 5.59 -3.16 -10.89
N PHE A 50 4.68 -3.29 -9.94
CA PHE A 50 4.09 -2.15 -9.25
C PHE A 50 4.72 -2.00 -7.85
N PHE A 51 5.13 -0.77 -7.51
CA PHE A 51 5.91 -0.50 -6.31
C PHE A 51 5.18 0.46 -5.37
N CYS A 52 5.33 0.23 -4.06
CA CYS A 52 4.96 1.26 -3.10
C CYS A 52 5.92 2.45 -3.21
N ALA A 53 5.46 3.64 -2.83
CA ALA A 53 6.34 4.81 -2.71
C ALA A 53 7.24 4.70 -1.49
N SER A 54 6.72 4.06 -0.42
CA SER A 54 7.44 3.76 0.81
C SER A 54 6.91 2.44 1.38
N PRO A 55 7.78 1.52 1.86
CA PRO A 55 7.34 0.22 2.37
C PRO A 55 6.87 0.30 3.85
N VAL A 56 6.05 1.30 4.16
CA VAL A 56 5.41 1.55 5.47
C VAL A 56 4.00 2.12 5.23
N CYS A 57 3.00 1.68 6.00
CA CYS A 57 1.57 1.96 5.78
C CYS A 57 1.24 3.47 5.62
N SER A 58 1.49 4.31 6.64
CA SER A 58 1.07 5.72 6.62
C SER A 58 1.69 6.52 5.49
N PRO A 59 3.03 6.44 5.23
CA PRO A 59 3.65 7.10 4.08
C PRO A 59 3.10 6.62 2.74
N ALA A 60 2.91 5.30 2.57
CA ALA A 60 2.39 4.73 1.34
C ALA A 60 0.96 5.20 1.04
N ARG A 61 0.08 5.19 2.05
CA ARG A 61 -1.32 5.65 1.95
C ARG A 61 -1.40 7.14 1.59
N ALA A 62 -0.56 7.97 2.22
CA ALA A 62 -0.45 9.38 1.88
C ALA A 62 -0.01 9.58 0.41
N SER A 63 0.96 8.77 -0.06
CA SER A 63 1.42 8.82 -1.45
C SER A 63 0.35 8.38 -2.46
N ILE A 64 -0.44 7.36 -2.15
CA ILE A 64 -1.56 6.90 -2.99
C ILE A 64 -2.58 8.04 -3.17
N LEU A 65 -2.95 8.74 -2.09
CA LEU A 65 -3.96 9.78 -2.14
C LEU A 65 -3.48 11.05 -2.85
N THR A 66 -2.22 11.44 -2.66
CA THR A 66 -1.70 12.74 -3.08
C THR A 66 -0.86 12.71 -4.36
N GLY A 67 -0.42 11.52 -4.82
CA GLY A 67 0.58 11.39 -5.89
C GLY A 67 1.97 11.92 -5.48
N GLN A 68 2.16 12.33 -4.23
CA GLN A 68 3.39 12.87 -3.67
C GLN A 68 4.22 11.77 -2.99
N ILE A 69 5.46 12.10 -2.66
CA ILE A 69 6.36 11.22 -1.88
C ILE A 69 6.48 11.71 -0.43
N PRO A 70 6.94 10.85 0.50
CA PRO A 70 7.17 11.23 1.91
C PRO A 70 7.92 12.55 2.09
N SER A 71 8.97 12.79 1.29
CA SER A 71 9.70 14.08 1.31
C SER A 71 8.94 15.27 0.69
N GLN A 72 7.68 15.09 0.29
CA GLN A 72 6.77 16.17 -0.14
C GLN A 72 5.59 16.31 0.81
N HIS A 73 4.79 15.23 1.03
CA HIS A 73 3.61 15.30 1.89
C HIS A 73 3.95 15.34 3.39
N GLY A 74 5.16 14.93 3.81
CA GLY A 74 5.62 15.03 5.18
C GLY A 74 5.20 13.89 6.11
N VAL A 75 4.49 12.86 5.62
CA VAL A 75 4.27 11.61 6.36
C VAL A 75 5.45 10.70 6.05
N GLN A 76 6.38 10.56 6.99
CA GLN A 76 7.70 9.95 6.77
C GLN A 76 7.91 8.66 7.56
N ASP A 77 7.05 8.39 8.54
CA ASP A 77 7.10 7.20 9.37
C ASP A 77 5.67 6.73 9.65
N PHE A 78 5.48 5.53 10.23
CA PHE A 78 4.15 5.15 10.67
C PHE A 78 3.64 6.10 11.75
N LEU A 79 2.38 6.46 11.65
CA LEU A 79 1.74 7.33 12.62
C LEU A 79 1.35 6.51 13.86
N ARG A 80 1.95 6.82 15.00
CA ARG A 80 1.73 6.03 16.22
C ARG A 80 0.29 6.21 16.71
N ALA A 81 -0.38 5.08 16.87
CA ALA A 81 -1.63 4.93 17.58
C ALA A 81 -2.81 5.78 17.10
N GLY A 82 -2.90 6.11 15.82
CA GLY A 82 -4.12 6.68 15.24
C GLY A 82 -4.67 7.90 15.96
N ASN A 83 -5.97 7.95 16.09
CA ASN A 83 -6.68 9.08 16.68
C ASN A 83 -6.44 9.24 18.19
N GLY A 84 -6.19 10.46 18.63
CA GLY A 84 -6.10 10.85 20.05
C GLY A 84 -4.71 10.78 20.67
N VAL A 85 -3.70 10.24 19.97
CA VAL A 85 -2.30 10.24 20.46
C VAL A 85 -1.51 11.38 19.83
N ASN A 86 -1.73 11.63 18.52
CA ASN A 86 -1.05 12.69 17.82
C ASN A 86 -1.88 13.97 17.87
N VAL A 87 -1.63 14.79 18.87
CA VAL A 87 -2.37 16.01 19.14
C VAL A 87 -1.45 17.22 18.97
N ALA A 88 -1.88 18.20 18.19
CA ALA A 88 -1.19 19.47 18.02
C ALA A 88 -1.21 20.32 19.32
N ASP A 89 -0.42 21.40 19.37
CA ASP A 89 -0.31 22.26 20.56
C ASP A 89 -1.63 22.90 20.98
N ASP A 90 -2.57 23.07 20.05
CA ASP A 90 -3.92 23.59 20.32
C ASP A 90 -4.89 22.54 20.87
N GLY A 91 -4.43 21.29 21.07
CA GLY A 91 -5.23 20.17 21.59
C GLY A 91 -6.07 19.46 20.55
N LYS A 92 -5.94 19.80 19.24
CA LYS A 92 -6.64 19.13 18.15
C LYS A 92 -5.83 17.97 17.60
N THR A 93 -6.52 16.94 17.14
CA THR A 93 -5.93 15.80 16.44
C THR A 93 -5.32 16.25 15.10
N ILE A 94 -4.14 15.75 14.78
CA ILE A 94 -3.41 16.19 13.59
C ILE A 94 -4.00 15.56 12.33
N GLN A 95 -4.31 16.41 11.36
CA GLN A 95 -4.65 16.02 9.98
C GLN A 95 -3.41 16.19 9.10
N TYR A 96 -2.68 15.10 8.88
CA TYR A 96 -1.36 15.14 8.22
C TYR A 96 -1.39 15.56 6.76
N LEU A 97 -2.55 15.45 6.09
CA LEU A 97 -2.75 15.88 4.70
C LEU A 97 -3.37 17.27 4.56
N GLU A 98 -3.55 18.03 5.66
CA GLU A 98 -4.08 19.39 5.58
C GLU A 98 -3.24 20.24 4.63
N GLY A 99 -3.91 20.90 3.67
CA GLY A 99 -3.27 21.71 2.63
C GLY A 99 -2.62 20.92 1.48
N ARG A 100 -2.78 19.59 1.46
CA ARG A 100 -2.40 18.73 0.32
C ARG A 100 -3.65 18.39 -0.49
N THR A 101 -3.52 18.42 -1.81
CA THR A 101 -4.58 17.99 -2.70
C THR A 101 -4.56 16.48 -2.86
N THR A 102 -5.70 15.82 -2.67
CA THR A 102 -5.88 14.40 -2.90
C THR A 102 -6.72 14.11 -4.14
N TYR A 103 -6.57 12.92 -4.75
CA TYR A 103 -7.43 12.57 -5.89
C TYR A 103 -8.90 12.45 -5.46
N THR A 104 -9.15 12.08 -4.23
CA THR A 104 -10.49 11.94 -3.65
C THR A 104 -11.19 13.30 -3.51
N GLU A 105 -10.47 14.34 -3.05
CA GLU A 105 -11.00 15.72 -3.07
C GLU A 105 -11.34 16.19 -4.48
N ILE A 106 -10.46 15.92 -5.45
CA ILE A 106 -10.73 16.27 -6.85
C ILE A 106 -11.97 15.54 -7.37
N LEU A 107 -12.15 14.28 -7.05
CA LEU A 107 -13.35 13.51 -7.43
C LEU A 107 -14.60 14.12 -6.81
N SER A 108 -14.60 14.41 -5.49
CA SER A 108 -15.71 15.04 -4.78
C SER A 108 -16.08 16.39 -5.39
N ASP A 109 -15.10 17.25 -5.62
CA ASP A 109 -15.29 18.58 -6.24
C ASP A 109 -15.86 18.49 -7.67
N ASN A 110 -15.70 17.34 -8.33
CA ASN A 110 -16.20 17.11 -9.70
C ASN A 110 -17.41 16.16 -9.75
N GLY A 111 -18.14 16.04 -8.65
CA GLY A 111 -19.47 15.45 -8.60
C GLY A 111 -19.52 13.95 -8.33
N TYR A 112 -18.43 13.34 -7.89
CA TYR A 112 -18.46 12.00 -7.34
C TYR A 112 -18.97 12.01 -5.89
N ASP A 113 -19.73 10.99 -5.50
CA ASP A 113 -19.95 10.66 -4.11
C ASP A 113 -18.76 9.80 -3.64
N VAL A 114 -18.00 10.26 -2.62
CA VAL A 114 -16.72 9.67 -2.24
C VAL A 114 -16.80 9.05 -0.85
N ALA A 115 -16.49 7.77 -0.74
CA ALA A 115 -16.67 6.97 0.47
C ALA A 115 -15.41 6.23 0.89
N LEU A 116 -15.23 6.06 2.22
CA LEU A 116 -14.18 5.23 2.81
C LEU A 116 -14.76 4.27 3.85
N SER A 117 -14.47 2.98 3.68
CA SER A 117 -14.67 1.96 4.70
C SER A 117 -13.35 1.26 5.01
N GLY A 118 -12.94 1.20 6.29
CA GLY A 118 -11.78 0.46 6.76
C GLY A 118 -10.62 1.33 7.28
N LYS A 119 -9.38 0.97 6.99
CA LYS A 119 -8.19 1.62 7.57
C LYS A 119 -7.89 2.98 6.93
N TRP A 120 -7.86 4.05 7.75
CA TRP A 120 -7.34 5.36 7.36
C TRP A 120 -5.83 5.48 7.59
N HIS A 121 -5.41 5.49 8.83
CA HIS A 121 -4.02 5.53 9.29
C HIS A 121 -3.18 6.72 8.79
N ILE A 122 -3.83 7.88 8.57
CA ILE A 122 -3.16 9.15 8.21
C ILE A 122 -3.59 10.26 9.18
N GLY A 123 -3.46 9.99 10.49
CA GLY A 123 -3.79 10.92 11.58
C GLY A 123 -5.23 10.78 12.06
N ASP A 124 -5.92 11.91 12.20
CA ASP A 124 -7.28 11.98 12.76
C ASP A 124 -8.25 11.01 12.08
N SER A 125 -8.69 9.98 12.82
CA SER A 125 -9.67 9.00 12.34
C SER A 125 -11.11 9.38 12.69
N ALA A 126 -11.33 10.34 13.62
CA ALA A 126 -12.67 10.74 14.02
C ALA A 126 -13.33 11.70 13.01
N THR A 127 -12.53 12.48 12.28
CA THR A 127 -13.05 13.52 11.39
C THR A 127 -12.91 13.11 9.94
N PRO A 128 -14.00 13.09 9.14
CA PRO A 128 -13.91 12.95 7.69
C PRO A 128 -12.99 13.99 7.08
N GLN A 129 -12.16 13.58 6.13
CA GLN A 129 -11.18 14.44 5.48
C GLN A 129 -10.88 13.94 4.06
N ALA A 130 -10.03 14.62 3.30
CA ALA A 130 -9.64 14.24 1.95
C ALA A 130 -10.83 14.04 0.98
N GLY A 131 -11.91 14.80 1.16
CA GLY A 131 -13.09 14.77 0.27
C GLY A 131 -14.05 13.59 0.49
N PHE A 132 -13.90 12.81 1.56
CA PHE A 132 -14.80 11.71 1.87
C PHE A 132 -16.11 12.20 2.49
N ASP A 133 -17.24 11.85 1.89
CA ASP A 133 -18.60 12.13 2.37
C ASP A 133 -19.14 11.03 3.29
N TYR A 134 -18.75 9.76 3.06
CA TYR A 134 -19.00 8.63 3.93
C TYR A 134 -17.71 8.18 4.59
N TRP A 135 -17.76 8.04 5.92
CA TRP A 135 -16.58 7.80 6.74
C TRP A 135 -16.84 6.75 7.80
N ASN A 136 -16.37 5.52 7.55
CA ASN A 136 -16.47 4.44 8.51
C ASN A 136 -15.09 3.76 8.62
N VAL A 137 -14.30 4.14 9.62
CA VAL A 137 -12.88 3.83 9.65
C VAL A 137 -12.41 3.23 10.97
N HIS A 138 -11.35 2.41 10.87
CA HIS A 138 -10.61 1.93 12.02
C HIS A 138 -10.01 3.09 12.82
N ALA A 139 -10.15 3.05 14.14
CA ALA A 139 -9.65 4.14 14.99
C ALA A 139 -8.12 4.25 15.02
N THR A 140 -7.42 3.15 14.77
CA THR A 140 -5.96 3.06 14.78
C THR A 140 -5.40 2.49 13.48
N GLY A 141 -4.09 2.29 13.40
CA GLY A 141 -3.44 1.74 12.19
C GLY A 141 -3.49 0.22 12.07
N SER A 142 -3.74 -0.48 13.17
CA SER A 142 -3.81 -1.95 13.25
C SER A 142 -4.41 -2.36 14.58
N GLY A 143 -4.83 -3.61 14.69
CA GLY A 143 -5.43 -4.15 15.92
C GLY A 143 -5.94 -5.55 15.70
N ASP A 144 -6.72 -6.04 16.68
CA ASP A 144 -7.37 -7.33 16.59
C ASP A 144 -8.40 -7.36 15.45
N TYR A 145 -8.57 -8.54 14.83
CA TYR A 145 -9.54 -8.75 13.76
C TYR A 145 -10.98 -8.91 14.25
N TYR A 146 -11.18 -9.03 15.55
CA TYR A 146 -12.48 -9.03 16.20
C TYR A 146 -12.55 -7.89 17.20
N ASN A 147 -13.73 -7.29 17.36
CA ASN A 147 -13.95 -6.15 18.25
C ASN A 147 -13.04 -4.94 17.94
N ALA A 148 -12.81 -4.66 16.67
CA ALA A 148 -11.96 -3.55 16.25
C ALA A 148 -12.59 -2.19 16.65
N PRO A 149 -11.79 -1.24 17.19
CA PRO A 149 -12.27 0.10 17.50
C PRO A 149 -12.46 0.90 16.21
N MET A 150 -13.63 1.50 16.04
CA MET A 150 -14.06 2.17 14.82
C MET A 150 -14.59 3.57 15.09
N PHE A 151 -14.62 4.39 14.03
CA PHE A 151 -15.38 5.63 13.98
C PHE A 151 -16.33 5.61 12.79
N THR A 152 -17.56 6.08 13.00
CA THR A 152 -18.49 6.42 11.91
C THR A 152 -18.95 7.86 12.13
N ASP A 153 -18.69 8.76 11.18
CA ASP A 153 -19.05 10.17 11.22
C ASP A 153 -18.69 10.87 12.56
N GLY A 154 -17.53 10.55 13.11
CA GLY A 154 -17.01 11.09 14.36
C GLY A 154 -17.41 10.33 15.63
N GLU A 155 -18.39 9.45 15.57
CA GLU A 155 -18.84 8.68 16.71
C GLU A 155 -18.09 7.35 16.85
N PRO A 156 -17.48 7.06 18.01
CA PRO A 156 -16.74 5.81 18.23
C PRO A 156 -17.69 4.63 18.46
N TYR A 157 -17.33 3.47 17.91
CA TYR A 157 -18.00 2.20 18.20
C TYR A 157 -17.00 1.03 18.15
N THR A 158 -17.42 -0.13 18.61
CA THR A 158 -16.65 -1.38 18.48
C THR A 158 -17.34 -2.26 17.44
N SER A 159 -16.59 -2.78 16.47
CA SER A 159 -17.12 -3.67 15.44
C SER A 159 -17.62 -4.99 16.04
N ASP A 160 -18.66 -5.56 15.45
CA ASP A 160 -19.16 -6.91 15.78
C ASP A 160 -18.90 -7.83 14.58
N GLY A 161 -18.11 -8.87 14.79
CA GLY A 161 -17.70 -9.81 13.73
C GLY A 161 -16.26 -9.68 13.28
N TYR A 162 -15.92 -10.46 12.24
CA TYR A 162 -14.59 -10.45 11.63
C TYR A 162 -14.37 -9.17 10.84
N PHE A 163 -13.23 -8.53 11.04
CA PHE A 163 -13.04 -7.15 10.60
C PHE A 163 -13.14 -6.96 9.08
N SER A 164 -12.65 -7.91 8.28
CA SER A 164 -12.81 -7.84 6.81
C SER A 164 -14.28 -7.90 6.38
N ASP A 165 -15.10 -8.69 7.09
CA ASP A 165 -16.55 -8.76 6.82
C ASP A 165 -17.22 -7.42 7.17
N VAL A 166 -16.89 -6.84 8.33
CA VAL A 166 -17.43 -5.55 8.77
C VAL A 166 -17.13 -4.43 7.79
N ILE A 167 -15.87 -4.35 7.30
CA ILE A 167 -15.46 -3.36 6.29
C ILE A 167 -16.31 -3.51 5.02
N THR A 168 -16.52 -4.74 4.58
CA THR A 168 -17.28 -5.06 3.37
C THR A 168 -18.77 -4.80 3.55
N ASP A 169 -19.34 -5.16 4.69
CA ASP A 169 -20.75 -4.91 5.03
C ASP A 169 -21.06 -3.40 5.02
N ASN A 170 -20.17 -2.60 5.61
CA ASN A 170 -20.29 -1.14 5.61
C ASN A 170 -20.20 -0.57 4.17
N ALA A 171 -19.30 -1.10 3.35
CA ALA A 171 -19.17 -0.69 1.96
C ALA A 171 -20.41 -1.03 1.13
N ILE A 172 -20.93 -2.25 1.27
CA ILE A 172 -22.16 -2.70 0.57
C ILE A 172 -23.36 -1.88 1.05
N SER A 173 -23.50 -1.64 2.35
CA SER A 173 -24.59 -0.80 2.88
C SER A 173 -24.58 0.61 2.28
N TYR A 174 -23.40 1.24 2.19
CA TYR A 174 -23.26 2.52 1.50
C TYR A 174 -23.66 2.44 0.02
N LEU A 175 -23.17 1.42 -0.69
CA LEU A 175 -23.48 1.22 -2.10
C LEU A 175 -24.96 0.97 -2.36
N ASP A 176 -25.67 0.29 -1.44
CA ASP A 176 -27.12 0.11 -1.50
C ASP A 176 -27.85 1.45 -1.40
N ASP A 177 -27.42 2.33 -0.52
CA ASP A 177 -27.98 3.69 -0.39
C ASP A 177 -27.71 4.54 -1.64
N GLN A 178 -26.62 4.31 -2.35
CA GLN A 178 -26.25 5.03 -3.58
C GLN A 178 -26.97 4.55 -4.84
N GLN A 179 -27.68 3.43 -4.82
CA GLN A 179 -28.40 2.92 -6.02
C GLN A 179 -29.37 3.93 -6.63
N SER A 180 -29.91 4.84 -5.83
CA SER A 180 -30.83 5.89 -6.30
C SER A 180 -30.13 7.19 -6.74
N SER A 181 -28.81 7.29 -6.60
CA SER A 181 -28.03 8.46 -6.99
C SER A 181 -27.76 8.45 -8.49
N ASP A 182 -27.87 9.61 -9.12
CA ASP A 182 -27.46 9.82 -10.52
C ASP A 182 -25.96 10.12 -10.65
N LYS A 183 -25.25 10.33 -9.53
CA LYS A 183 -23.82 10.62 -9.51
C LYS A 183 -23.00 9.34 -9.58
N PRO A 184 -21.80 9.40 -10.15
CA PRO A 184 -20.83 8.33 -10.01
C PRO A 184 -20.31 8.25 -8.56
N PHE A 185 -19.95 7.07 -8.09
CA PHE A 185 -19.33 6.90 -6.79
C PHE A 185 -17.82 6.58 -6.92
N SER A 186 -17.07 6.96 -5.88
CA SER A 186 -15.72 6.46 -5.60
C SER A 186 -15.72 5.80 -4.21
N MET A 187 -15.92 4.49 -4.18
CA MET A 187 -15.89 3.70 -2.96
C MET A 187 -14.46 3.19 -2.69
N ASN A 188 -13.90 3.58 -1.56
CA ASN A 188 -12.59 3.15 -1.11
C ASN A 188 -12.76 2.13 0.02
N VAL A 189 -12.31 0.89 -0.22
CA VAL A 189 -12.38 -0.21 0.73
C VAL A 189 -10.97 -0.57 1.15
N HIS A 190 -10.57 -0.13 2.35
CA HIS A 190 -9.22 -0.27 2.85
C HIS A 190 -9.16 -1.35 3.94
N TYR A 191 -8.85 -2.57 3.53
CA TYR A 191 -8.69 -3.69 4.47
C TYR A 191 -7.46 -3.49 5.37
N THR A 192 -7.54 -4.02 6.59
CA THR A 192 -6.36 -4.24 7.44
C THR A 192 -5.68 -5.58 7.09
N ALA A 193 -6.43 -6.50 6.49
CA ALA A 193 -5.89 -7.77 6.02
C ALA A 193 -4.88 -7.55 4.86
N PRO A 194 -3.80 -8.36 4.81
CA PRO A 194 -3.41 -9.42 5.74
C PRO A 194 -2.41 -9.00 6.84
N HIS A 195 -2.41 -7.75 7.31
CA HIS A 195 -1.56 -7.29 8.42
C HIS A 195 -1.70 -8.18 9.66
N ALA A 196 -0.62 -8.32 10.43
CA ALA A 196 -0.68 -9.01 11.74
C ALA A 196 -1.76 -8.40 12.67
N PRO A 197 -2.29 -9.19 13.64
CA PRO A 197 -1.83 -10.49 14.14
C PRO A 197 -2.32 -11.70 13.33
N TRP A 198 -1.54 -12.81 13.34
CA TRP A 198 -1.82 -14.02 12.55
C TRP A 198 -2.17 -15.25 13.41
N GLY A 199 -2.49 -15.04 14.68
CA GLY A 199 -2.95 -16.11 15.56
C GLY A 199 -4.29 -16.70 15.11
N ARG A 200 -4.52 -17.98 15.38
CA ARG A 200 -5.76 -18.68 15.02
C ARG A 200 -7.01 -17.97 15.57
N GLU A 201 -6.89 -17.41 16.75
CA GLU A 201 -7.98 -16.69 17.44
C GLU A 201 -8.37 -15.36 16.76
N GLN A 202 -7.53 -14.88 15.86
CA GLN A 202 -7.73 -13.63 15.12
C GLN A 202 -8.45 -13.83 13.79
N HIS A 203 -8.62 -15.07 13.34
CA HIS A 203 -9.10 -15.37 11.99
C HIS A 203 -10.21 -16.43 12.00
N PRO A 204 -10.98 -16.57 10.90
CA PRO A 204 -11.94 -17.65 10.74
C PRO A 204 -11.27 -19.01 10.93
N GLY A 205 -11.69 -19.73 11.99
CA GLY A 205 -10.99 -20.91 12.47
C GLY A 205 -11.03 -22.09 11.50
N ASP A 206 -12.09 -22.22 10.71
CA ASP A 206 -12.24 -23.25 9.68
C ASP A 206 -11.24 -23.07 8.53
N ILE A 207 -11.04 -21.83 8.08
CA ILE A 207 -10.05 -21.50 7.02
C ILE A 207 -8.63 -21.67 7.56
N TYR A 208 -8.39 -21.21 8.81
CA TYR A 208 -7.08 -21.37 9.45
C TYR A 208 -6.70 -22.84 9.62
N ASP A 209 -7.62 -23.66 10.16
CA ASP A 209 -7.38 -25.08 10.42
C ASP A 209 -7.16 -25.84 9.10
N GLU A 210 -7.86 -25.47 8.02
CA GLU A 210 -7.64 -26.06 6.70
C GLU A 210 -6.20 -25.79 6.18
N TYR A 211 -5.70 -24.54 6.29
CA TYR A 211 -4.32 -24.24 5.93
C TYR A 211 -3.33 -24.93 6.87
N PHE A 212 -3.60 -24.90 8.16
CA PHE A 212 -2.71 -25.50 9.16
C PHE A 212 -2.59 -27.02 9.01
N GLU A 213 -3.66 -27.71 8.66
CA GLU A 213 -3.66 -29.17 8.53
C GLU A 213 -3.17 -29.65 7.15
N ASN A 214 -3.42 -28.90 6.09
CA ASN A 214 -3.28 -29.39 4.72
C ASN A 214 -2.26 -28.64 3.85
N CYS A 215 -1.86 -27.41 4.18
CA CYS A 215 -0.93 -26.64 3.37
C CYS A 215 0.53 -26.86 3.77
N LYS A 216 1.42 -27.02 2.80
CA LYS A 216 2.86 -27.17 3.05
C LYS A 216 3.65 -25.88 2.89
N PHE A 217 3.03 -24.85 2.26
CA PHE A 217 3.67 -23.57 1.96
C PHE A 217 4.97 -23.71 1.15
N GLU A 218 5.02 -24.64 0.20
CA GLU A 218 6.21 -24.95 -0.62
C GLU A 218 6.55 -23.80 -1.57
N SER A 219 5.56 -23.01 -1.98
CA SER A 219 5.74 -21.82 -2.84
C SER A 219 6.34 -20.64 -2.08
N VAL A 220 6.29 -20.62 -0.76
CA VAL A 220 6.81 -19.52 0.06
C VAL A 220 8.25 -19.82 0.46
N ARG A 221 9.20 -19.04 -0.03
CA ARG A 221 10.61 -19.16 0.28
C ARG A 221 10.87 -19.03 1.79
N TRP A 222 11.78 -19.83 2.31
CA TRP A 222 12.19 -19.81 3.72
C TRP A 222 13.71 -19.82 3.82
N ASP A 223 14.28 -18.66 4.07
CA ASP A 223 15.71 -18.47 4.26
C ASP A 223 16.06 -18.43 5.75
N PRO A 224 17.34 -18.64 6.11
CA PRO A 224 17.84 -18.37 7.46
C PRO A 224 17.53 -16.94 7.90
N VAL A 225 17.20 -16.74 9.18
CA VAL A 225 16.83 -15.41 9.71
C VAL A 225 17.88 -14.37 9.34
N HIS A 226 17.42 -13.24 8.78
CA HIS A 226 18.29 -12.15 8.37
C HIS A 226 19.02 -11.55 9.58
N PRO A 227 20.32 -11.24 9.49
CA PRO A 227 21.09 -10.71 10.62
C PRO A 227 20.53 -9.39 11.18
N ASP A 228 19.88 -8.59 10.34
CA ASP A 228 19.28 -7.31 10.74
C ASP A 228 17.79 -7.40 11.02
N GLN A 229 17.21 -8.63 11.09
CA GLN A 229 15.80 -8.84 11.43
C GLN A 229 15.50 -8.23 12.80
N LEU A 230 14.46 -7.41 12.87
CA LEU A 230 13.96 -6.88 14.12
C LEU A 230 13.16 -7.96 14.85
N HIS A 231 13.70 -8.42 15.97
CA HIS A 231 13.00 -9.36 16.85
C HIS A 231 12.09 -8.57 17.79
N LYS A 232 10.79 -8.73 17.60
CA LYS A 232 9.81 -8.19 18.54
C LYS A 232 8.75 -9.24 18.82
N GLU A 233 8.64 -9.63 20.08
CA GLU A 233 7.40 -10.19 20.57
C GLU A 233 6.28 -9.16 20.36
N GLY A 234 5.33 -9.47 19.48
CA GLY A 234 4.09 -8.75 19.30
C GLY A 234 4.02 -7.63 18.26
N ALA A 235 5.12 -7.16 17.66
CA ALA A 235 5.04 -6.06 16.67
C ALA A 235 4.58 -6.52 15.27
N PHE A 236 5.00 -7.72 14.85
CA PHE A 236 4.63 -8.33 13.57
C PHE A 236 4.13 -9.77 13.75
N GLY A 237 3.72 -10.15 14.97
CA GLY A 237 3.47 -11.54 15.29
C GLY A 237 4.77 -12.33 15.52
N SER A 238 4.66 -13.64 15.60
CA SER A 238 5.83 -14.51 15.72
C SER A 238 6.64 -14.47 14.42
N ILE A 239 7.97 -14.48 14.54
CA ILE A 239 8.83 -14.74 13.40
C ILE A 239 8.97 -16.26 13.28
N GLY A 240 8.81 -16.80 12.08
CA GLY A 240 8.87 -18.26 11.85
C GLY A 240 10.29 -18.81 11.95
N THR A 241 10.88 -18.78 13.15
CA THR A 241 12.25 -19.26 13.39
C THR A 241 12.34 -20.79 13.43
N SER A 242 11.26 -21.47 13.79
CA SER A 242 11.11 -22.92 13.70
C SER A 242 10.10 -23.30 12.62
N ALA A 243 10.12 -24.56 12.18
CA ALA A 243 9.16 -25.06 11.21
C ALA A 243 7.71 -24.95 11.71
N GLU A 244 7.49 -25.14 13.01
CA GLU A 244 6.17 -25.05 13.64
C GLU A 244 5.68 -23.60 13.69
N GLU A 245 6.52 -22.66 14.14
CA GLU A 245 6.19 -21.22 14.15
C GLU A 245 5.92 -20.71 12.74
N ARG A 246 6.80 -21.03 11.77
CA ARG A 246 6.59 -20.71 10.37
C ARG A 246 5.23 -21.18 9.86
N HIS A 247 4.90 -22.42 10.17
CA HIS A 247 3.66 -23.04 9.74
C HIS A 247 2.44 -22.30 10.30
N ALA A 248 2.45 -22.01 11.60
CA ALA A 248 1.38 -21.26 12.27
C ALA A 248 1.21 -19.84 11.70
N VAL A 249 2.31 -19.10 11.54
CA VAL A 249 2.29 -17.74 11.02
C VAL A 249 1.79 -17.68 9.57
N LEU A 250 2.25 -18.60 8.71
CA LEU A 250 1.80 -18.68 7.32
C LEU A 250 0.33 -19.09 7.22
N SER A 251 -0.14 -19.98 8.11
CA SER A 251 -1.57 -20.33 8.15
C SER A 251 -2.43 -19.11 8.43
N GLY A 252 -2.06 -18.28 9.41
CA GLY A 252 -2.79 -17.04 9.70
C GLY A 252 -2.71 -16.01 8.57
N TYR A 253 -1.53 -15.81 7.99
CA TYR A 253 -1.37 -14.88 6.86
C TYR A 253 -2.21 -15.31 5.64
N PHE A 254 -2.18 -16.61 5.28
CA PHE A 254 -2.97 -17.14 4.17
C PHE A 254 -4.47 -17.05 4.47
N THR A 255 -4.88 -17.30 5.72
CA THR A 255 -6.28 -17.14 6.14
C THR A 255 -6.73 -15.69 5.98
N ALA A 256 -5.92 -14.72 6.41
CA ALA A 256 -6.25 -13.30 6.27
C ALA A 256 -6.41 -12.89 4.79
N VAL A 257 -5.52 -13.36 3.90
CA VAL A 257 -5.63 -13.09 2.46
C VAL A 257 -6.88 -13.75 1.86
N THR A 258 -7.12 -15.03 2.17
CA THR A 258 -8.29 -15.77 1.66
C THR A 258 -9.60 -15.14 2.11
N SER A 259 -9.71 -14.78 3.41
CA SER A 259 -10.92 -14.13 3.93
C SER A 259 -11.14 -12.74 3.32
N MET A 260 -10.07 -12.00 3.02
CA MET A 260 -10.17 -10.74 2.28
C MET A 260 -10.61 -10.98 0.83
N ASP A 261 -10.08 -11.99 0.16
CA ASP A 261 -10.47 -12.35 -1.21
C ASP A 261 -11.96 -12.72 -1.30
N GLU A 262 -12.47 -13.49 -0.33
CA GLU A 262 -13.91 -13.80 -0.25
C GLU A 262 -14.76 -12.53 -0.13
N ASN A 263 -14.31 -11.56 0.65
CA ASN A 263 -14.97 -10.26 0.79
C ASN A 263 -14.87 -9.39 -0.48
N ILE A 264 -13.75 -9.43 -1.19
CA ILE A 264 -13.62 -8.80 -2.52
C ILE A 264 -14.61 -9.44 -3.50
N GLY A 265 -14.82 -10.75 -3.42
CA GLY A 265 -15.84 -11.46 -4.18
C GLY A 265 -17.25 -10.89 -3.96
N ARG A 266 -17.64 -10.66 -2.71
CA ARG A 266 -18.92 -10.04 -2.36
C ARG A 266 -19.13 -8.66 -2.99
N LEU A 267 -18.08 -7.84 -3.04
CA LEU A 267 -18.13 -6.52 -3.71
C LEU A 267 -18.30 -6.66 -5.23
N ILE A 268 -17.58 -7.60 -5.85
CA ILE A 268 -17.68 -7.85 -7.30
C ILE A 268 -19.09 -8.37 -7.63
N ASP A 269 -19.60 -9.33 -6.85
CA ASP A 269 -20.92 -9.91 -7.04
C ASP A 269 -22.03 -8.86 -6.88
N TRP A 270 -21.90 -7.96 -5.87
CA TRP A 270 -22.81 -6.83 -5.71
C TRP A 270 -22.86 -5.93 -6.95
N LEU A 271 -21.68 -5.61 -7.54
CA LEU A 271 -21.62 -4.81 -8.77
C LEU A 271 -22.28 -5.52 -9.96
N GLU A 272 -22.14 -6.84 -10.07
CA GLU A 272 -22.76 -7.63 -11.14
C GLU A 272 -24.27 -7.72 -10.98
N GLU A 273 -24.76 -8.02 -9.77
CA GLU A 273 -26.19 -8.10 -9.45
C GLU A 273 -26.91 -6.78 -9.71
N ASN A 274 -26.21 -5.65 -9.52
CA ASN A 274 -26.74 -4.31 -9.77
C ASN A 274 -26.44 -3.77 -11.19
N ASN A 275 -25.85 -4.57 -12.10
CA ASN A 275 -25.48 -4.20 -13.47
C ASN A 275 -24.54 -2.97 -13.52
N LEU A 276 -23.65 -2.85 -12.57
CA LEU A 276 -22.68 -1.76 -12.46
C LEU A 276 -21.25 -2.20 -12.80
N ARG A 277 -20.98 -3.51 -12.94
CA ARG A 277 -19.63 -4.05 -13.12
C ARG A 277 -18.90 -3.45 -14.33
N ASP A 278 -19.59 -3.35 -15.48
CA ASP A 278 -18.99 -2.81 -16.72
C ASP A 278 -18.80 -1.29 -16.67
N ASN A 279 -19.49 -0.61 -15.74
CA ASN A 279 -19.32 0.83 -15.52
C ASN A 279 -18.51 1.15 -14.25
N THR A 280 -17.79 0.19 -13.69
CA THR A 280 -16.97 0.40 -12.48
C THR A 280 -15.52 -0.01 -12.75
N LEU A 281 -14.60 0.95 -12.62
CA LEU A 281 -13.17 0.68 -12.58
C LEU A 281 -12.83 0.11 -11.19
N ILE A 282 -12.44 -1.15 -11.14
CA ILE A 282 -11.90 -1.73 -9.91
C ILE A 282 -10.38 -1.59 -9.94
N VAL A 283 -9.83 -0.97 -8.91
CA VAL A 283 -8.40 -0.88 -8.65
C VAL A 283 -8.12 -1.63 -7.34
N PHE A 284 -7.42 -2.73 -7.42
CA PHE A 284 -6.90 -3.45 -6.25
C PHE A 284 -5.39 -3.23 -6.16
N THR A 285 -4.89 -2.84 -4.98
CA THR A 285 -3.45 -2.76 -4.70
C THR A 285 -3.16 -2.97 -3.22
N GLY A 286 -1.88 -3.19 -2.86
CA GLY A 286 -1.42 -3.18 -1.47
C GLY A 286 -0.77 -1.85 -1.11
N ASP A 287 -0.72 -1.48 0.18
CA ASP A 287 -0.01 -0.28 0.62
C ASP A 287 1.52 -0.50 0.67
N ASN A 288 1.96 -1.68 1.03
CA ASN A 288 3.36 -2.12 0.92
C ASN A 288 3.44 -3.64 0.75
N GLY A 289 4.61 -4.11 0.34
CA GLY A 289 4.89 -5.53 0.27
C GLY A 289 5.14 -6.15 1.64
N MET A 290 5.33 -7.47 1.66
CA MET A 290 5.57 -8.25 2.88
C MET A 290 6.47 -9.45 2.59
N SER A 291 7.46 -9.66 3.44
CA SER A 291 8.29 -10.87 3.47
C SER A 291 7.80 -11.80 4.57
N MET A 292 7.61 -13.08 4.24
CA MET A 292 7.16 -14.12 5.15
C MET A 292 8.19 -15.26 5.18
N GLY A 293 9.46 -14.88 5.48
CA GLY A 293 10.63 -15.77 5.44
C GLY A 293 11.53 -15.59 4.22
N HIS A 294 11.11 -14.79 3.22
CA HIS A 294 11.95 -14.38 2.10
C HIS A 294 13.14 -13.57 2.63
N HIS A 295 14.36 -13.90 2.19
CA HIS A 295 15.62 -13.34 2.71
C HIS A 295 15.80 -13.52 4.23
N GLY A 296 15.04 -14.43 4.84
CA GLY A 296 15.01 -14.60 6.29
C GLY A 296 14.31 -13.47 7.04
N ILE A 297 13.55 -12.62 6.33
CA ILE A 297 12.83 -11.48 6.89
C ILE A 297 11.36 -11.85 7.11
N TRP A 298 10.85 -11.46 8.27
CA TRP A 298 9.46 -11.53 8.67
C TRP A 298 8.96 -10.11 8.92
N GLY A 299 8.47 -9.48 7.86
CA GLY A 299 8.09 -8.07 7.88
C GLY A 299 8.25 -7.39 6.52
N LYS A 300 7.93 -6.12 6.50
CA LYS A 300 8.07 -5.20 5.37
C LYS A 300 9.40 -4.44 5.39
N GLY A 301 9.51 -3.24 4.81
CA GLY A 301 10.74 -2.47 4.82
C GLY A 301 11.35 -2.29 6.20
N ASN A 302 10.51 -1.97 7.18
CA ASN A 302 10.90 -1.84 8.59
C ASN A 302 10.98 -3.18 9.36
N GLY A 303 10.92 -4.30 8.70
CA GLY A 303 11.22 -5.63 9.30
C GLY A 303 12.70 -5.81 9.64
N THR A 304 13.57 -4.98 9.10
CA THR A 304 15.01 -4.92 9.43
C THR A 304 15.42 -3.50 9.83
N TYR A 305 16.58 -3.40 10.50
CA TYR A 305 17.25 -2.12 10.69
C TYR A 305 18.76 -2.27 10.34
N PRO A 306 19.27 -1.49 9.35
CA PRO A 306 18.53 -0.51 8.51
C PRO A 306 17.39 -1.13 7.69
N ALA A 307 16.45 -0.27 7.25
CA ALA A 307 15.32 -0.72 6.44
C ALA A 307 15.76 -1.43 5.16
N ASN A 308 15.07 -2.53 4.81
CA ASN A 308 15.32 -3.26 3.59
C ASN A 308 14.45 -2.74 2.43
N MET A 309 14.95 -2.96 1.20
CA MET A 309 14.28 -2.60 -0.04
C MET A 309 14.19 -3.80 -1.01
N TYR A 310 14.12 -5.02 -0.48
CA TYR A 310 13.91 -6.20 -1.32
C TYR A 310 12.58 -6.13 -2.08
N ASP A 311 12.51 -6.70 -3.27
CA ASP A 311 11.28 -6.69 -4.08
C ASP A 311 10.08 -7.23 -3.30
N THR A 312 10.26 -8.17 -2.37
CA THR A 312 9.20 -8.67 -1.51
C THR A 312 8.62 -7.64 -0.55
N ALA A 313 9.40 -6.64 -0.15
CA ALA A 313 8.95 -5.54 0.73
C ALA A 313 8.42 -4.33 -0.04
N VAL A 314 8.91 -4.08 -1.27
CA VAL A 314 8.59 -2.86 -2.02
C VAL A 314 7.64 -3.07 -3.20
N LYS A 315 7.51 -4.29 -3.71
CA LYS A 315 6.48 -4.62 -4.70
C LYS A 315 5.15 -4.90 -4.02
N VAL A 316 4.10 -4.37 -4.62
CA VAL A 316 2.72 -4.56 -4.18
C VAL A 316 1.89 -5.30 -5.22
N PRO A 317 0.92 -6.15 -4.81
CA PRO A 317 -0.03 -6.71 -5.75
C PRO A 317 -0.84 -5.57 -6.36
N THR A 318 -1.02 -5.59 -7.69
CA THR A 318 -1.87 -4.58 -8.33
C THR A 318 -2.63 -5.19 -9.49
N LEU A 319 -3.95 -5.03 -9.45
CA LEU A 319 -4.91 -5.51 -10.45
C LEU A 319 -5.85 -4.34 -10.79
N ILE A 320 -6.07 -4.09 -12.08
CA ILE A 320 -7.04 -3.07 -12.52
C ILE A 320 -7.96 -3.70 -13.55
N SER A 321 -9.26 -3.65 -13.31
CA SER A 321 -10.24 -4.32 -14.13
C SER A 321 -11.51 -3.46 -14.35
N ARG A 322 -11.94 -3.37 -15.60
CA ARG A 322 -13.25 -2.89 -16.04
C ARG A 322 -13.59 -3.60 -17.34
N PRO A 323 -14.42 -4.66 -17.31
CA PRO A 323 -14.73 -5.48 -18.47
C PRO A 323 -15.17 -4.68 -19.69
N GLY A 324 -14.67 -5.03 -20.86
CA GLY A 324 -14.95 -4.35 -22.11
C GLY A 324 -14.31 -2.96 -22.31
N HIS A 325 -13.57 -2.47 -21.30
CA HIS A 325 -12.88 -1.17 -21.34
C HIS A 325 -11.37 -1.29 -21.07
N VAL A 326 -10.98 -2.04 -20.05
CA VAL A 326 -9.59 -2.34 -19.71
C VAL A 326 -9.22 -3.67 -20.39
N PRO A 327 -8.02 -3.82 -21.00
CA PRO A 327 -7.58 -5.09 -21.61
C PRO A 327 -7.64 -6.25 -20.61
N GLU A 328 -8.29 -7.35 -21.02
CA GLU A 328 -8.51 -8.52 -20.21
C GLU A 328 -7.35 -9.52 -20.29
N GLY A 329 -7.00 -10.17 -19.18
CA GLY A 329 -5.95 -11.20 -19.09
C GLY A 329 -4.54 -10.71 -19.40
N ARG A 330 -4.31 -9.39 -19.39
CA ARG A 330 -3.00 -8.80 -19.69
C ARG A 330 -2.08 -8.83 -18.46
N ILE A 331 -0.82 -9.17 -18.69
CA ILE A 331 0.24 -9.00 -17.71
C ILE A 331 1.10 -7.80 -18.13
N GLU A 332 1.13 -6.78 -17.29
CA GLU A 332 1.89 -5.55 -17.52
C GLU A 332 3.22 -5.59 -16.75
N ARG A 333 4.33 -5.25 -17.43
CA ARG A 333 5.69 -5.34 -16.87
C ARG A 333 6.41 -4.00 -16.75
N ASN A 334 5.78 -2.91 -17.14
CA ASN A 334 6.35 -1.58 -16.90
C ASN A 334 6.55 -1.34 -15.41
N LEU A 335 7.57 -0.54 -15.08
CA LEU A 335 7.82 -0.11 -13.70
C LEU A 335 6.87 1.03 -13.37
N LEU A 336 6.01 0.82 -12.39
CA LEU A 336 4.99 1.78 -11.94
C LEU A 336 5.01 1.86 -10.42
N SER A 337 4.51 2.96 -9.87
CA SER A 337 4.50 3.21 -8.43
C SER A 337 3.18 3.81 -7.94
N HIS A 338 2.96 3.82 -6.63
CA HIS A 338 1.83 4.48 -5.98
C HIS A 338 1.65 5.94 -6.39
N TYR A 339 2.74 6.68 -6.58
CA TYR A 339 2.66 8.08 -6.99
C TYR A 339 2.15 8.27 -8.44
N ASP A 340 2.05 7.19 -9.23
CA ASP A 340 1.44 7.19 -10.57
C ASP A 340 -0.09 7.01 -10.51
N LEU A 341 -0.66 6.58 -9.37
CA LEU A 341 -2.10 6.28 -9.24
C LEU A 341 -2.97 7.54 -9.36
N MET A 342 -2.67 8.60 -8.61
CA MET A 342 -3.44 9.83 -8.66
C MET A 342 -3.55 10.39 -10.10
N PRO A 343 -2.45 10.65 -10.82
CA PRO A 343 -2.57 11.15 -12.20
C PRO A 343 -3.28 10.17 -13.14
N THR A 344 -3.13 8.85 -12.91
CA THR A 344 -3.77 7.82 -13.74
C THR A 344 -5.28 7.76 -13.53
N ILE A 345 -5.73 7.70 -12.28
CA ILE A 345 -7.16 7.67 -11.96
C ILE A 345 -7.85 8.90 -12.52
N LEU A 346 -7.28 10.08 -12.30
CA LEU A 346 -7.85 11.34 -12.77
C LEU A 346 -7.85 11.46 -14.30
N ASP A 347 -6.79 11.02 -14.99
CA ASP A 347 -6.77 10.98 -16.45
C ASP A 347 -7.80 9.98 -17.01
N TYR A 348 -7.92 8.79 -16.39
CA TYR A 348 -8.88 7.77 -16.81
C TYR A 348 -10.34 8.26 -16.73
N VAL A 349 -10.68 9.00 -15.67
CA VAL A 349 -12.02 9.61 -15.54
C VAL A 349 -12.11 11.00 -16.19
N ARG A 350 -11.08 11.40 -16.98
CA ARG A 350 -11.01 12.66 -17.73
C ARG A 350 -11.02 13.92 -16.86
N LEU A 351 -10.51 13.81 -15.65
CA LEU A 351 -10.31 14.92 -14.71
C LEU A 351 -8.83 15.31 -14.54
N GLY A 352 -7.90 14.73 -15.31
CA GLY A 352 -6.47 14.98 -15.18
C GLY A 352 -6.07 16.46 -15.39
N TYR A 353 -6.88 17.26 -16.12
CA TYR A 353 -6.66 18.70 -16.28
C TYR A 353 -6.85 19.48 -14.96
N THR A 354 -7.61 18.96 -14.01
CA THR A 354 -7.90 19.63 -12.72
C THR A 354 -6.70 19.66 -11.78
N ILE A 355 -5.72 18.77 -11.98
CA ILE A 355 -4.46 18.77 -11.20
C ILE A 355 -3.70 20.08 -11.39
N GLY A 356 -3.87 20.75 -12.55
CA GLY A 356 -3.28 22.09 -12.82
C GLY A 356 -1.75 22.09 -12.64
N ASN A 357 -1.23 23.15 -12.01
CA ASN A 357 0.21 23.33 -11.79
C ASN A 357 0.82 22.33 -10.79
N VAL A 358 0.01 21.63 -9.98
CA VAL A 358 0.50 20.60 -9.04
C VAL A 358 1.11 19.43 -9.82
N ARG A 359 0.62 19.17 -11.06
CA ARG A 359 1.14 18.08 -11.90
C ARG A 359 2.64 18.15 -12.14
N ASP A 360 3.19 19.34 -12.32
CA ASP A 360 4.62 19.54 -12.60
C ASP A 360 5.51 19.21 -11.38
N SER A 361 4.94 19.25 -10.18
CA SER A 361 5.63 18.89 -8.93
C SER A 361 5.47 17.41 -8.53
N LEU A 362 4.57 16.68 -9.18
CA LEU A 362 4.39 15.25 -8.90
C LEU A 362 5.50 14.40 -9.56
N PRO A 363 6.04 13.41 -8.86
CA PRO A 363 6.99 12.47 -9.45
C PRO A 363 6.35 11.48 -10.41
N GLY A 364 5.04 11.24 -10.25
CA GLY A 364 4.27 10.24 -10.98
C GLY A 364 3.90 10.66 -12.41
N THR A 365 3.72 9.65 -13.24
CA THR A 365 3.23 9.79 -14.62
C THR A 365 1.99 8.93 -14.81
N SER A 366 0.98 9.48 -15.48
CA SER A 366 -0.23 8.72 -15.79
C SER A 366 0.08 7.55 -16.73
N PHE A 367 -0.43 6.37 -16.37
CA PHE A 367 -0.44 5.17 -17.21
C PHE A 367 -1.86 4.83 -17.72
N ALA A 368 -2.78 5.81 -17.73
CA ALA A 368 -4.15 5.60 -18.22
C ALA A 368 -4.19 5.03 -19.64
N GLY A 369 -3.22 5.36 -20.50
CA GLY A 369 -3.08 4.76 -21.82
C GLY A 369 -2.97 3.23 -21.82
N LEU A 370 -2.33 2.62 -20.80
CA LEU A 370 -2.28 1.16 -20.66
C LEU A 370 -3.68 0.58 -20.40
N LEU A 371 -4.51 1.32 -19.65
CA LEU A 371 -5.89 0.94 -19.35
C LEU A 371 -6.79 1.06 -20.59
N ASP A 372 -6.46 1.96 -21.51
CA ASP A 372 -7.11 2.15 -22.82
C ASP A 372 -6.56 1.19 -23.90
N GLY A 373 -5.62 0.32 -23.55
CA GLY A 373 -5.07 -0.72 -24.45
C GLY A 373 -3.78 -0.33 -25.17
N GLU A 374 -3.16 0.79 -24.86
CA GLU A 374 -1.82 1.11 -25.37
C GLU A 374 -0.79 0.06 -24.91
N VAL A 375 0.25 -0.14 -25.71
CA VAL A 375 1.24 -1.20 -25.44
C VAL A 375 2.54 -0.68 -24.87
N ASP A 376 2.81 0.61 -24.99
CA ASP A 376 4.05 1.22 -24.55
C ASP A 376 3.76 2.57 -23.89
N VAL A 377 3.95 2.61 -22.58
CA VAL A 377 4.04 3.85 -21.82
C VAL A 377 5.49 3.93 -21.36
N SER A 378 6.21 4.93 -21.80
CA SER A 378 7.63 5.12 -21.48
C SER A 378 7.82 5.23 -19.95
N GLY A 379 8.04 4.11 -19.29
CA GLY A 379 8.37 4.04 -17.87
C GLY A 379 9.84 4.34 -17.63
N GLY A 380 10.12 5.31 -16.76
CA GLY A 380 11.46 5.52 -16.19
C GLY A 380 11.78 4.51 -15.09
N PRO A 381 12.91 4.67 -14.40
CA PRO A 381 13.17 3.93 -13.18
C PRO A 381 12.16 4.33 -12.10
N VAL A 382 11.80 3.39 -11.23
CA VAL A 382 11.04 3.70 -10.03
C VAL A 382 11.97 4.04 -8.87
N VAL A 383 11.50 4.94 -8.02
CA VAL A 383 12.16 5.31 -6.78
C VAL A 383 11.26 4.95 -5.61
N VAL A 384 11.82 4.27 -4.63
CA VAL A 384 11.17 3.93 -3.36
C VAL A 384 12.01 4.52 -2.24
N LEU A 385 11.38 5.07 -1.23
CA LEU A 385 12.07 5.67 -0.10
C LEU A 385 11.47 5.21 1.21
N ASP A 386 12.34 4.91 2.15
CA ASP A 386 11.96 4.67 3.52
C ASP A 386 12.78 5.60 4.40
N GLU A 387 12.13 6.49 5.08
CA GLU A 387 12.78 7.44 5.98
C GLU A 387 13.14 6.81 7.33
N TYR A 388 12.88 5.53 7.46
CA TYR A 388 13.25 4.66 8.58
C TYR A 388 14.78 4.43 8.63
N GLY A 389 15.54 5.40 9.06
CA GLY A 389 16.99 5.40 8.94
C GLY A 389 17.42 5.64 7.49
N PRO A 390 17.25 6.85 7.01
CA PRO A 390 16.91 7.24 5.64
C PRO A 390 17.49 6.32 4.58
N THR A 391 16.63 5.58 3.90
CA THR A 391 17.00 4.63 2.85
C THR A 391 16.26 5.00 1.57
N ARG A 392 16.98 5.07 0.46
CA ARG A 392 16.44 5.43 -0.86
C ARG A 392 16.90 4.42 -1.90
N MET A 393 15.98 3.96 -2.71
CA MET A 393 16.22 2.97 -3.75
C MET A 393 15.83 3.55 -5.12
N ILE A 394 16.64 3.26 -6.14
CA ILE A 394 16.28 3.41 -7.54
C ILE A 394 16.38 2.06 -8.24
N ARG A 395 15.34 1.72 -9.02
CA ARG A 395 15.24 0.45 -9.72
C ARG A 395 14.87 0.65 -11.18
N THR A 396 15.63 -0.01 -12.05
CA THR A 396 15.31 -0.22 -13.48
C THR A 396 14.77 -1.65 -13.67
N GLN A 397 14.46 -2.06 -14.90
CA GLN A 397 14.03 -3.44 -15.16
C GLN A 397 15.06 -4.49 -14.73
N SER A 398 16.35 -4.18 -14.81
CA SER A 398 17.43 -5.14 -14.61
C SER A 398 18.39 -4.80 -13.47
N LEU A 399 18.31 -3.62 -12.86
CA LEU A 399 19.27 -3.17 -11.86
C LEU A 399 18.53 -2.50 -10.69
N LYS A 400 19.08 -2.67 -9.49
CA LYS A 400 18.61 -1.99 -8.27
C LYS A 400 19.82 -1.40 -7.53
N TYR A 401 19.71 -0.14 -7.09
CA TYR A 401 20.68 0.51 -6.20
C TYR A 401 19.96 1.06 -4.96
N ILE A 402 20.50 0.76 -3.78
CA ILE A 402 19.99 1.21 -2.50
C ILE A 402 21.04 2.07 -1.82
N HIS A 403 20.64 3.30 -1.50
CA HIS A 403 21.48 4.27 -0.79
C HIS A 403 20.96 4.48 0.62
N ARG A 404 21.82 4.31 1.62
CA ARG A 404 21.51 4.61 3.02
C ARG A 404 22.35 5.77 3.51
N TYR A 405 21.70 6.73 4.15
CA TYR A 405 22.33 7.92 4.67
C TYR A 405 22.76 7.73 6.13
N PRO A 406 23.88 8.36 6.58
CA PRO A 406 24.81 9.13 5.75
C PRO A 406 25.83 8.28 4.99
N ASP A 407 26.22 7.10 5.49
CA ASP A 407 27.43 6.39 5.08
C ASP A 407 27.21 4.92 4.66
N GLY A 408 25.96 4.47 4.50
CA GLY A 408 25.63 3.09 4.14
C GLY A 408 25.21 2.21 5.33
N PRO A 409 25.23 0.89 5.20
CA PRO A 409 25.73 0.12 4.04
C PRO A 409 24.86 0.30 2.79
N HIS A 410 25.48 0.51 1.64
CA HIS A 410 24.79 0.57 0.36
C HIS A 410 24.65 -0.83 -0.25
N GLU A 411 23.69 -0.98 -1.18
CA GLU A 411 23.48 -2.24 -1.87
C GLU A 411 23.30 -2.01 -3.38
N PHE A 412 23.69 -3.02 -4.16
CA PHE A 412 23.45 -3.07 -5.60
C PHE A 412 23.15 -4.49 -6.04
N TYR A 413 22.11 -4.65 -6.87
CA TYR A 413 21.70 -5.95 -7.39
C TYR A 413 21.58 -5.91 -8.91
N ASP A 414 22.12 -6.94 -9.57
CA ASP A 414 21.94 -7.25 -10.99
C ASP A 414 20.74 -8.20 -11.14
N LEU A 415 19.54 -7.63 -11.22
CA LEU A 415 18.28 -8.39 -11.25
C LEU A 415 18.11 -9.24 -12.51
N ALA A 416 18.87 -8.97 -13.58
CA ALA A 416 18.85 -9.79 -14.76
C ALA A 416 19.51 -11.17 -14.53
N ASN A 417 20.53 -11.23 -13.67
CA ASN A 417 21.25 -12.45 -13.33
C ASN A 417 20.94 -12.96 -11.92
N ASP A 418 20.45 -12.08 -11.03
CA ASP A 418 20.05 -12.37 -9.65
C ASP A 418 18.69 -11.77 -9.35
N PRO A 419 17.60 -12.31 -9.94
CA PRO A 419 16.23 -11.79 -9.74
C PRO A 419 15.72 -11.97 -8.30
N ASN A 420 16.40 -12.76 -7.49
CA ASN A 420 16.07 -13.02 -6.09
C ASN A 420 16.93 -12.21 -5.12
N GLU A 421 17.74 -11.28 -5.58
CA GLU A 421 18.52 -10.35 -4.75
C GLU A 421 19.36 -11.04 -3.65
N VAL A 422 20.02 -12.13 -4.03
CA VAL A 422 20.83 -12.96 -3.10
C VAL A 422 22.22 -12.36 -2.90
N THR A 423 22.76 -11.71 -3.94
CA THR A 423 24.14 -11.27 -3.98
C THR A 423 24.22 -9.75 -4.07
N ASN A 424 24.60 -9.08 -2.96
CA ASN A 424 24.92 -7.65 -2.99
C ASN A 424 26.26 -7.43 -3.73
N ALA A 425 26.18 -6.86 -4.94
CA ALA A 425 27.33 -6.61 -5.81
C ALA A 425 27.88 -5.18 -5.69
N ILE A 426 27.64 -4.48 -4.59
CA ILE A 426 28.03 -3.07 -4.39
C ILE A 426 29.56 -2.85 -4.52
N ASP A 427 30.36 -3.82 -4.10
CA ASP A 427 31.82 -3.76 -4.11
C ASP A 427 32.45 -4.33 -5.41
N ASP A 428 31.64 -4.88 -6.31
CA ASP A 428 32.16 -5.42 -7.58
C ASP A 428 32.62 -4.29 -8.51
N ILE A 429 33.89 -4.35 -8.87
CA ILE A 429 34.51 -3.35 -9.72
C ILE A 429 33.88 -3.24 -11.12
N ALA A 430 33.28 -4.33 -11.59
CA ALA A 430 32.60 -4.37 -12.89
C ALA A 430 31.39 -3.42 -12.92
N PHE A 431 30.70 -3.22 -11.79
CA PHE A 431 29.52 -2.38 -11.68
C PHE A 431 29.80 -0.95 -11.22
N ARG A 432 31.06 -0.59 -10.87
CA ARG A 432 31.39 0.73 -10.30
C ARG A 432 30.85 1.92 -11.12
N SER A 433 30.89 1.84 -12.43
CA SER A 433 30.43 2.93 -13.31
C SER A 433 28.91 3.07 -13.28
N ILE A 434 28.17 1.95 -13.34
CA ILE A 434 26.71 1.95 -13.34
C ILE A 434 26.14 2.30 -11.97
N ILE A 435 26.77 1.84 -10.89
CA ILE A 435 26.43 2.23 -9.51
C ILE A 435 26.51 3.75 -9.35
N ARG A 436 27.61 4.37 -9.83
CA ARG A 436 27.76 5.83 -9.79
C ARG A 436 26.67 6.53 -10.61
N HIS A 437 26.33 6.01 -11.77
CA HIS A 437 25.27 6.57 -12.60
C HIS A 437 23.91 6.52 -11.89
N MET A 438 23.53 5.36 -11.35
CA MET A 438 22.26 5.20 -10.61
C MET A 438 22.20 6.08 -9.36
N ARG A 439 23.32 6.21 -8.63
CA ARG A 439 23.40 7.13 -7.49
C ARG A 439 23.15 8.58 -7.90
N ASN A 440 23.72 9.03 -9.01
CA ASN A 440 23.53 10.39 -9.52
C ASN A 440 22.07 10.59 -9.96
N GLN A 441 21.49 9.64 -10.70
CA GLN A 441 20.08 9.70 -11.09
C GLN A 441 19.15 9.78 -9.86
N LEU A 442 19.42 8.99 -8.82
CA LEU A 442 18.66 9.02 -7.57
C LEU A 442 18.76 10.40 -6.90
N GLN A 443 19.97 10.99 -6.82
CA GLN A 443 20.17 12.31 -6.25
C GLN A 443 19.43 13.40 -7.06
N GLU A 444 19.60 13.41 -8.40
CA GLU A 444 18.93 14.36 -9.29
C GLU A 444 17.40 14.27 -9.16
N TRP A 445 16.86 13.05 -8.95
CA TRP A 445 15.42 12.83 -8.73
C TRP A 445 14.95 13.47 -7.42
N PHE A 446 15.70 13.29 -6.31
CA PHE A 446 15.35 13.91 -5.03
C PHE A 446 15.56 15.44 -5.05
N ASP A 447 16.61 15.93 -5.72
CA ASP A 447 16.84 17.38 -5.92
C ASP A 447 15.67 18.05 -6.65
N LYS A 448 14.97 17.30 -7.50
CA LYS A 448 13.80 17.80 -8.24
C LYS A 448 12.52 17.76 -7.41
N TYR A 449 12.28 16.68 -6.65
CA TYR A 449 10.98 16.42 -6.08
C TYR A 449 10.89 16.61 -4.56
N ALA A 450 11.99 16.46 -3.81
CA ALA A 450 11.95 16.63 -2.36
C ALA A 450 11.78 18.11 -1.97
N GLU A 451 10.86 18.39 -1.05
CA GLU A 451 10.77 19.70 -0.39
C GLU A 451 11.89 19.81 0.66
N PRO A 452 12.75 20.84 0.63
CA PRO A 452 13.94 20.92 1.48
C PRO A 452 13.67 20.78 2.98
N GLU A 453 12.50 21.26 3.45
CA GLU A 453 12.06 21.21 4.84
C GLU A 453 11.55 19.83 5.24
N ARG A 454 11.22 18.98 4.25
CA ARG A 454 10.68 17.63 4.42
C ARG A 454 11.58 16.54 3.87
N ASP A 455 12.80 16.89 3.48
CA ASP A 455 13.78 15.92 3.02
C ASP A 455 14.20 14.98 4.16
N GLY A 456 13.69 13.74 4.16
CA GLY A 456 13.89 12.76 5.21
C GLY A 456 15.36 12.42 5.47
N SER A 457 16.26 12.59 4.47
CA SER A 457 17.70 12.42 4.68
C SER A 457 18.29 13.45 5.66
N LYS A 458 17.56 14.52 5.95
CA LYS A 458 17.93 15.61 6.87
C LYS A 458 17.11 15.61 8.16
N GLN A 459 16.13 14.72 8.28
CA GLN A 459 15.27 14.61 9.44
C GLN A 459 15.80 13.57 10.44
N ALA A 460 15.34 13.65 11.69
CA ALA A 460 15.69 12.69 12.73
C ALA A 460 14.79 11.45 12.72
N VAL A 461 14.42 10.95 11.54
CA VAL A 461 13.59 9.74 11.40
C VAL A 461 14.39 8.52 11.84
N LYS A 462 13.84 7.72 12.76
CA LYS A 462 14.52 6.57 13.36
C LYS A 462 13.66 5.31 13.42
N GLY A 463 12.55 5.29 12.68
CA GLY A 463 11.68 4.13 12.66
C GLY A 463 10.92 3.84 13.95
N ARG A 464 10.62 4.86 14.73
CA ARG A 464 9.91 4.76 16.02
C ARG A 464 8.52 5.32 16.01
N GLY A 465 8.09 5.79 14.85
CA GLY A 465 6.80 6.43 14.61
C GLY A 465 6.88 7.96 14.59
N GLN A 466 5.97 8.52 13.81
CA GLN A 466 5.80 9.97 13.69
C GLN A 466 4.69 10.43 14.63
N LEU A 467 4.91 11.57 15.30
CA LEU A 467 4.00 12.15 16.28
C LEU A 467 3.47 13.52 15.88
N ASP A 468 4.16 14.26 15.00
CA ASP A 468 3.79 15.61 14.57
C ASP A 468 4.13 15.80 13.07
N VAL A 469 3.71 16.92 12.50
CA VAL A 469 4.05 17.26 11.11
C VAL A 469 5.52 17.59 10.96
N VAL A 470 6.13 17.12 9.91
CA VAL A 470 7.55 17.40 9.59
C VAL A 470 7.70 18.85 9.13
N GLY A 471 8.78 19.50 9.58
CA GLY A 471 9.09 20.91 9.28
C GLY A 471 8.47 21.92 10.23
N GLY A 472 7.69 21.48 11.22
CA GLY A 472 7.07 22.36 12.23
C GLY A 472 7.79 22.38 13.57
N LYS A 473 8.37 21.26 14.01
CA LYS A 473 9.02 21.11 15.31
C LYS A 473 10.22 20.16 15.25
N GLU A 474 11.18 20.35 16.18
CA GLU A 474 12.35 19.47 16.32
C GLU A 474 11.98 18.03 16.76
N GLU A 475 10.78 17.83 17.30
CA GLU A 475 10.32 16.57 17.90
C GLU A 475 9.17 15.90 17.11
N ALA A 476 9.18 16.01 15.77
CA ALA A 476 8.15 15.37 14.95
C ALA A 476 8.14 13.82 15.04
N PHE A 477 9.23 13.22 15.53
CA PHE A 477 9.37 11.76 15.61
C PHE A 477 9.53 11.28 17.05
N ALA A 478 8.96 10.10 17.34
CA ALA A 478 9.10 9.46 18.64
C ALA A 478 10.57 9.18 18.98
N GLN A 479 10.97 9.53 20.19
CA GLN A 479 12.35 9.36 20.69
C GLN A 479 12.50 8.20 21.67
N ASP A 480 11.39 7.56 22.07
CA ASP A 480 11.47 6.48 23.03
C ASP A 480 12.26 5.28 22.50
N VAL A 481 13.12 4.75 23.36
CA VAL A 481 14.10 3.71 23.00
C VAL A 481 13.50 2.31 23.17
N THR A 482 12.35 2.19 23.82
CA THR A 482 11.76 0.89 24.16
C THR A 482 11.37 0.10 22.95
N PHE A 483 10.97 0.78 21.88
CA PHE A 483 10.62 0.14 20.61
C PHE A 483 11.81 -0.55 19.90
N LEU A 484 13.05 -0.11 20.13
CA LEU A 484 14.27 -0.71 19.53
C LEU A 484 15.10 -1.55 20.53
N ARG A 485 14.75 -1.57 21.83
CA ARG A 485 15.52 -2.31 22.83
C ARG A 485 15.20 -3.78 22.95
N ASP A 486 14.12 -4.20 22.33
CA ASP A 486 13.75 -5.63 22.23
C ASP A 486 14.25 -6.21 20.88
N ILE A 487 15.34 -5.64 20.37
CA ILE A 487 16.11 -6.09 19.21
C ILE A 487 17.25 -6.97 19.68
#